data_7c984692b356923b7be273fb0d7699bc
#
_entry.id   7c984692b356923b7be273fb0d7699bc
#
_cell.length_a   1.000
_cell.length_b   1.000
_cell.length_c   1.000
_cell.angle_alpha   90.00
_cell.angle_beta   90.00
_cell.angle_gamma   90.00
#
_symmetry.space_group_name_H-M   'P 1'
#
loop_
_entity.id
_entity.type
_entity.pdbx_description
1 polymer ?
#
loop_
_entity_poly.entity_id
_entity_poly.type
_entity_poly.pdbx_seq_one_letter_code
_entity_poly.pdbx_strand_id
1 'polypeptide(L)'
;PIYTGLYDKKSMSSFLNNQTIHSTQNKLLSKFQKYLTFLMPLVFEGMDLQDFDIIISDGTAWPKGVLTNTHQLHISYIHTPPRFLYGYSVESQKRDKWYFKPILKVVDNILRVWDYNAAQRPDFLLTNSFETLARIKKFYGREAKVIYPPVELSYNNPETSSEEKI
;
A
#
# COMPACT_ATOMS: atom_id res chain seq x y z
N PRO A 1 11.50 9.59 -9.79
CA PRO A 1 10.41 8.82 -10.45
C PRO A 1 9.52 8.14 -9.41
N ILE A 2 8.30 7.80 -9.82
CA ILE A 2 7.32 7.06 -9.01
C ILE A 2 7.06 5.72 -9.69
N TYR A 3 7.17 4.64 -8.93
CA TYR A 3 6.85 3.29 -9.37
C TYR A 3 5.54 2.84 -8.74
N THR A 4 4.62 2.32 -9.55
CA THR A 4 3.32 1.84 -9.07
C THR A 4 2.87 0.62 -9.86
N GLY A 5 2.11 -0.27 -9.22
CA GLY A 5 1.56 -1.44 -9.89
C GLY A 5 0.57 -1.06 -10.99
N LEU A 6 -0.41 -0.24 -10.64
CA LEU A 6 -1.45 0.24 -11.56
C LEU A 6 -1.85 1.67 -11.18
N TYR A 7 -2.12 2.52 -12.19
CA TYR A 7 -2.67 3.85 -11.94
C TYR A 7 -3.69 4.25 -13.02
N ASP A 8 -4.62 5.12 -12.66
CA ASP A 8 -5.53 5.76 -13.60
C ASP A 8 -5.16 7.24 -13.74
N LYS A 9 -4.71 7.61 -14.95
CA LYS A 9 -4.30 8.98 -15.26
C LYS A 9 -5.41 10.02 -15.03
N LYS A 10 -6.69 9.62 -15.13
CA LYS A 10 -7.83 10.52 -14.95
C LYS A 10 -8.10 10.88 -13.49
N SER A 11 -7.69 10.00 -12.55
CA SER A 11 -7.89 10.22 -11.12
C SER A 11 -6.67 10.77 -10.39
N MET A 12 -5.60 11.10 -11.15
CA MET A 12 -4.38 11.66 -10.58
C MET A 12 -4.55 13.11 -10.13
N SER A 13 -3.95 13.41 -8.98
CA SER A 13 -3.80 14.82 -8.53
C SER A 13 -2.90 15.60 -9.49
N SER A 14 -3.23 16.88 -9.70
CA SER A 14 -2.44 17.81 -10.54
C SER A 14 -0.97 17.91 -10.11
N PHE A 15 -0.68 17.70 -8.82
CA PHE A 15 0.67 17.68 -8.28
C PHE A 15 1.56 16.59 -8.90
N LEU A 16 0.99 15.47 -9.32
CA LEU A 16 1.72 14.35 -9.90
C LEU A 16 1.92 14.46 -11.41
N ASN A 17 1.32 15.44 -12.08
CA ASN A 17 1.40 15.58 -13.56
C ASN A 17 2.83 15.78 -14.08
N ASN A 18 3.73 16.35 -13.25
CA ASN A 18 5.12 16.62 -13.60
C ASN A 18 6.08 15.50 -13.17
N GLN A 19 5.58 14.39 -12.63
CA GLN A 19 6.40 13.28 -12.18
C GLN A 19 6.48 12.18 -13.24
N THR A 20 7.66 11.60 -13.38
CA THR A 20 7.84 10.38 -14.19
C THR A 20 7.24 9.20 -13.43
N ILE A 21 6.18 8.61 -13.97
CA ILE A 21 5.48 7.47 -13.37
C ILE A 21 5.77 6.22 -14.20
N HIS A 22 6.38 5.24 -13.57
CA HIS A 22 6.57 3.90 -14.11
C HIS A 22 5.50 2.96 -13.57
N SER A 23 4.77 2.32 -14.45
CA SER A 23 3.75 1.35 -14.05
C SER A 23 3.72 0.15 -14.98
N THR A 24 3.25 -0.96 -14.47
CA THR A 24 2.96 -2.13 -15.30
C THR A 24 1.71 -1.85 -16.12
N GLN A 25 1.87 -1.14 -17.26
CA GLN A 25 0.78 -0.79 -18.18
C GLN A 25 0.31 -2.01 -18.99
N ASN A 26 -0.11 -3.06 -18.32
CA ASN A 26 -0.75 -4.16 -19.02
C ASN A 26 -2.27 -3.95 -18.97
N LYS A 27 -2.87 -3.61 -20.12
CA LYS A 27 -4.33 -3.41 -20.26
C LYS A 27 -5.12 -4.63 -19.75
N LEU A 28 -4.54 -5.83 -19.84
CA LEU A 28 -5.14 -7.05 -19.32
C LEU A 28 -5.16 -7.07 -17.80
N LEU A 29 -4.05 -6.67 -17.15
CA LEU A 29 -3.95 -6.56 -15.69
C LEU A 29 -4.93 -5.52 -15.13
N SER A 30 -5.09 -4.37 -15.79
CA SER A 30 -6.03 -3.33 -15.36
C SER A 30 -7.49 -3.80 -15.45
N LYS A 31 -7.85 -4.52 -16.51
CA LYS A 31 -9.22 -5.05 -16.70
C LYS A 31 -9.57 -6.15 -15.69
N PHE A 32 -8.59 -6.97 -15.32
CA PHE A 32 -8.77 -8.12 -14.41
C PHE A 32 -8.20 -7.86 -13.01
N GLN A 33 -7.88 -6.62 -12.65
CA GLN A 33 -7.23 -6.23 -11.40
C GLN A 33 -7.87 -6.88 -10.15
N LYS A 34 -9.20 -6.93 -10.09
CA LYS A 34 -9.93 -7.53 -8.96
C LYS A 34 -9.67 -9.04 -8.80
N TYR A 35 -9.39 -9.73 -9.89
CA TYR A 35 -9.15 -11.18 -9.91
C TYR A 35 -7.68 -11.54 -9.84
N LEU A 36 -6.80 -10.62 -10.25
CA LEU A 36 -5.35 -10.82 -10.32
C LEU A 36 -4.59 -10.21 -9.15
N THR A 37 -5.29 -9.82 -8.09
CA THR A 37 -4.67 -9.25 -6.88
C THR A 37 -3.59 -10.17 -6.28
N PHE A 38 -3.73 -11.50 -6.45
CA PHE A 38 -2.74 -12.47 -6.00
C PHE A 38 -1.43 -12.46 -6.81
N LEU A 39 -1.41 -11.82 -7.99
CA LEU A 39 -0.21 -11.62 -8.80
C LEU A 39 0.53 -10.31 -8.49
N MET A 40 -0.05 -9.44 -7.67
CA MET A 40 0.59 -8.17 -7.31
C MET A 40 1.97 -8.33 -6.65
N PRO A 41 2.22 -9.37 -5.84
CA PRO A 41 3.59 -9.68 -5.40
C PRO A 41 4.61 -9.70 -6.54
N LEU A 42 4.32 -10.41 -7.62
CA LEU A 42 5.23 -10.53 -8.78
C LEU A 42 5.44 -9.19 -9.49
N VAL A 43 4.41 -8.34 -9.53
CA VAL A 43 4.50 -7.00 -10.13
C VAL A 43 5.49 -6.14 -9.36
N PHE A 44 5.42 -6.13 -8.02
CA PHE A 44 6.33 -5.32 -7.21
C PHE A 44 7.74 -5.91 -7.12
N GLU A 45 7.88 -7.23 -7.05
CA GLU A 45 9.18 -7.89 -7.08
C GLU A 45 9.89 -7.77 -8.43
N GLY A 46 9.13 -7.60 -9.52
CA GLY A 46 9.67 -7.41 -10.87
C GLY A 46 10.02 -5.96 -11.23
N MET A 47 9.91 -5.00 -10.30
CA MET A 47 10.30 -3.61 -10.55
C MET A 47 11.82 -3.49 -10.59
N ASP A 48 12.34 -2.90 -11.66
CA ASP A 48 13.77 -2.57 -11.75
C ASP A 48 14.04 -1.26 -11.00
N LEU A 49 14.75 -1.39 -9.90
CA LEU A 49 15.10 -0.29 -9.00
C LEU A 49 16.61 -0.15 -8.80
N GLN A 50 17.43 -0.77 -9.69
CA GLN A 50 18.88 -0.86 -9.51
C GLN A 50 19.60 0.48 -9.54
N ASP A 51 19.05 1.47 -10.23
CA ASP A 51 19.65 2.80 -10.39
C ASP A 51 19.45 3.74 -9.19
N PHE A 52 18.83 3.26 -8.10
CA PHE A 52 18.50 4.10 -6.93
C PHE A 52 19.22 3.63 -5.68
N ASP A 53 19.80 4.57 -4.93
CA ASP A 53 20.44 4.29 -3.63
C ASP A 53 19.42 4.18 -2.50
N ILE A 54 18.30 4.92 -2.61
CA ILE A 54 17.24 4.96 -1.60
C ILE A 54 15.90 4.64 -2.24
N ILE A 55 15.22 3.63 -1.70
CA ILE A 55 13.89 3.23 -2.09
C ILE A 55 12.93 3.51 -0.94
N ILE A 56 11.87 4.29 -1.22
CA ILE A 56 10.79 4.53 -0.28
C ILE A 56 9.54 3.84 -0.83
N SER A 57 9.05 2.84 -0.11
CA SER A 57 7.80 2.16 -0.44
C SER A 57 6.68 2.64 0.48
N ASP A 58 5.55 3.03 -0.12
CA ASP A 58 4.38 3.54 0.60
C ASP A 58 3.14 2.72 0.25
N GLY A 59 2.43 2.24 1.27
CA GLY A 59 1.20 1.49 1.06
C GLY A 59 0.81 0.51 2.16
N THR A 60 -0.16 -0.34 1.84
CA THR A 60 -0.71 -1.31 2.80
C THR A 60 -0.15 -2.72 2.61
N ALA A 61 -0.11 -3.23 1.37
CA ALA A 61 0.20 -4.63 1.12
C ALA A 61 1.50 -4.84 0.33
N TRP A 62 1.50 -4.45 -0.93
CA TRP A 62 2.44 -4.93 -1.94
C TRP A 62 3.76 -4.16 -2.02
N PRO A 63 3.78 -2.80 -1.87
CA PRO A 63 4.98 -1.99 -2.13
C PRO A 63 6.20 -2.37 -1.27
N LYS A 64 5.99 -2.81 -0.02
CA LYS A 64 7.08 -3.27 0.85
C LYS A 64 7.82 -4.49 0.33
N GLY A 65 7.22 -5.20 -0.65
CA GLY A 65 7.77 -6.41 -1.23
C GLY A 65 8.73 -6.19 -2.40
N VAL A 66 9.08 -4.95 -2.76
CA VAL A 66 10.10 -4.70 -3.77
C VAL A 66 11.43 -5.33 -3.39
N LEU A 67 12.19 -5.75 -4.41
CA LEU A 67 13.51 -6.33 -4.21
C LEU A 67 14.56 -5.23 -4.29
N THR A 68 15.50 -5.24 -3.35
CA THR A 68 16.60 -4.29 -3.26
C THR A 68 17.93 -5.00 -3.14
N ASN A 69 18.99 -4.33 -3.54
CA ASN A 69 20.37 -4.81 -3.44
C ASN A 69 21.01 -4.40 -2.09
N THR A 70 22.14 -4.97 -1.76
CA THR A 70 22.84 -4.76 -0.48
C THR A 70 23.36 -3.35 -0.25
N HIS A 71 23.52 -2.55 -1.30
CA HIS A 71 23.95 -1.14 -1.22
C HIS A 71 22.78 -0.14 -1.15
N GLN A 72 21.55 -0.62 -1.35
CA GLN A 72 20.34 0.20 -1.36
C GLN A 72 19.70 0.27 0.03
N LEU A 73 19.24 1.46 0.41
CA LEU A 73 18.47 1.67 1.62
C LEU A 73 16.98 1.58 1.30
N HIS A 74 16.26 0.62 1.91
CA HIS A 74 14.82 0.46 1.75
C HIS A 74 14.06 0.92 3.00
N ILE A 75 13.26 1.98 2.86
CA ILE A 75 12.37 2.49 3.90
C ILE A 75 10.94 2.21 3.50
N SER A 76 10.16 1.54 4.34
CA SER A 76 8.76 1.24 4.04
C SER A 76 7.82 1.94 5.00
N TYR A 77 6.92 2.78 4.44
CA TYR A 77 5.83 3.41 5.18
C TYR A 77 4.56 2.55 5.05
N ILE A 78 4.18 1.90 6.14
CA ILE A 78 3.06 0.95 6.17
C ILE A 78 1.85 1.63 6.80
N HIS A 79 0.78 1.86 6.01
CA HIS A 79 -0.47 2.42 6.52
C HIS A 79 -1.22 1.44 7.42
N THR A 80 -1.22 0.16 7.06
CA THR A 80 -1.71 -0.96 7.88
C THR A 80 -1.32 -2.27 7.20
N PRO A 81 -1.04 -3.36 7.93
CA PRO A 81 -0.98 -4.70 7.35
C PRO A 81 -2.29 -5.04 6.62
N PRO A 82 -2.24 -5.85 5.53
CA PRO A 82 -3.43 -6.14 4.72
C PRO A 82 -4.53 -6.82 5.53
N ARG A 83 -5.62 -6.09 5.78
CA ARG A 83 -6.72 -6.52 6.67
C ARG A 83 -7.36 -7.83 6.24
N PHE A 84 -7.47 -8.06 4.94
CA PHE A 84 -8.08 -9.29 4.39
C PHE A 84 -7.26 -10.55 4.66
N LEU A 85 -5.92 -10.43 4.81
CA LEU A 85 -5.05 -11.57 5.13
C LEU A 85 -5.08 -11.94 6.61
N TYR A 86 -5.29 -10.96 7.49
CA TYR A 86 -5.21 -11.13 8.94
C TYR A 86 -6.57 -11.14 9.65
N GLY A 87 -7.67 -11.17 8.88
CA GLY A 87 -9.01 -11.46 9.41
C GLY A 87 -9.69 -10.34 10.19
N TYR A 88 -9.25 -9.08 10.05
CA TYR A 88 -9.89 -7.93 10.70
C TYR A 88 -10.53 -6.94 9.70
N SER A 89 -10.94 -7.44 8.53
CA SER A 89 -11.69 -6.67 7.53
C SER A 89 -13.18 -6.95 7.64
N VAL A 90 -13.98 -5.88 7.67
CA VAL A 90 -15.45 -5.97 7.61
C VAL A 90 -15.94 -6.22 6.16
N GLU A 91 -15.07 -6.04 5.16
CA GLU A 91 -15.42 -6.17 3.72
C GLU A 91 -15.42 -7.62 3.19
N SER A 92 -15.34 -8.63 4.05
CA SER A 92 -15.28 -10.03 3.66
C SER A 92 -16.54 -10.54 2.93
N GLN A 93 -17.65 -9.80 2.98
CA GLN A 93 -18.95 -10.23 2.44
C GLN A 93 -18.96 -10.51 0.92
N LYS A 94 -18.06 -9.91 0.12
CA LYS A 94 -17.97 -10.18 -1.34
C LYS A 94 -17.18 -11.44 -1.71
N ARG A 95 -16.40 -11.99 -0.77
CA ARG A 95 -15.60 -13.22 -0.96
C ARG A 95 -16.34 -14.47 -0.49
N ASP A 96 -17.60 -14.36 -0.07
CA ASP A 96 -18.36 -15.39 0.66
C ASP A 96 -19.07 -16.43 -0.19
N LYS A 97 -18.82 -16.50 -1.50
CA LYS A 97 -19.34 -17.60 -2.29
C LYS A 97 -18.72 -18.92 -1.80
N TRP A 98 -19.56 -19.79 -1.26
CA TRP A 98 -19.17 -21.01 -0.53
C TRP A 98 -18.22 -21.94 -1.30
N TYR A 99 -18.35 -22.01 -2.63
CA TYR A 99 -17.55 -22.86 -3.51
C TYR A 99 -16.12 -22.32 -3.78
N PHE A 100 -15.86 -21.01 -3.57
CA PHE A 100 -14.50 -20.43 -3.68
C PHE A 100 -13.76 -20.37 -2.35
N LYS A 101 -14.45 -20.56 -1.22
CA LYS A 101 -13.86 -20.47 0.13
C LYS A 101 -12.60 -21.32 0.32
N PRO A 102 -12.56 -22.62 -0.07
CA PRO A 102 -11.36 -23.43 0.14
C PRO A 102 -10.16 -22.93 -0.67
N ILE A 103 -10.38 -22.54 -1.94
CA ILE A 103 -9.34 -22.02 -2.82
C ILE A 103 -8.81 -20.68 -2.28
N LEU A 104 -9.71 -19.79 -1.87
CA LEU A 104 -9.33 -18.48 -1.28
C LEU A 104 -8.53 -18.65 0.00
N LYS A 105 -8.86 -19.62 0.86
CA LYS A 105 -8.07 -19.92 2.07
C LYS A 105 -6.64 -20.32 1.75
N VAL A 106 -6.43 -21.14 0.72
CA VAL A 106 -5.08 -21.53 0.28
C VAL A 106 -4.32 -20.32 -0.26
N VAL A 107 -4.95 -19.54 -1.13
CA VAL A 107 -4.36 -18.30 -1.69
C VAL A 107 -4.03 -17.30 -0.58
N ASP A 108 -4.93 -17.06 0.35
CA ASP A 108 -4.71 -16.14 1.47
C ASP A 108 -3.59 -16.63 2.39
N ASN A 109 -3.43 -17.96 2.54
CA ASN A 109 -2.33 -18.51 3.31
C ASN A 109 -0.98 -18.26 2.62
N ILE A 110 -0.88 -18.51 1.32
CA ILE A 110 0.32 -18.23 0.51
C ILE A 110 0.65 -16.74 0.55
N LEU A 111 -0.34 -15.88 0.35
CA LEU A 111 -0.17 -14.43 0.39
C LEU A 111 0.25 -13.94 1.79
N ARG A 112 -0.21 -14.57 2.86
CA ARG A 112 0.20 -14.23 4.23
C ARG A 112 1.66 -14.57 4.48
N VAL A 113 2.12 -15.72 4.00
CA VAL A 113 3.53 -16.12 4.08
C VAL A 113 4.40 -15.14 3.28
N TRP A 114 3.97 -14.80 2.06
CA TRP A 114 4.66 -13.80 1.26
C TRP A 114 4.69 -12.43 1.95
N ASP A 115 3.56 -11.97 2.48
CA ASP A 115 3.39 -10.68 3.14
C ASP A 115 4.30 -10.54 4.38
N TYR A 116 4.40 -11.61 5.16
CA TYR A 116 5.33 -11.70 6.30
C TYR A 116 6.78 -11.57 5.82
N ASN A 117 7.18 -12.35 4.80
CA ASN A 117 8.54 -12.31 4.26
C ASN A 117 8.86 -10.96 3.61
N ALA A 118 7.92 -10.38 2.87
CA ALA A 118 8.04 -9.06 2.29
C ALA A 118 8.25 -7.96 3.34
N ALA A 119 7.61 -8.08 4.50
CA ALA A 119 7.78 -7.14 5.60
C ALA A 119 9.15 -7.25 6.30
N GLN A 120 9.94 -8.31 6.04
CA GLN A 120 11.31 -8.45 6.56
C GLN A 120 12.36 -7.73 5.68
N ARG A 121 12.03 -7.42 4.42
CA ARG A 121 12.97 -6.85 3.44
C ARG A 121 13.40 -5.40 3.72
N PRO A 122 12.48 -4.47 4.08
CA PRO A 122 12.87 -3.10 4.35
C PRO A 122 13.84 -2.99 5.53
N ASP A 123 14.84 -2.10 5.42
CA ASP A 123 15.77 -1.79 6.51
C ASP A 123 15.03 -1.09 7.65
N PHE A 124 14.14 -0.14 7.31
CA PHE A 124 13.34 0.60 8.28
C PHE A 124 11.85 0.53 7.95
N LEU A 125 11.04 0.36 9.02
CA LEU A 125 9.60 0.45 8.93
C LEU A 125 9.10 1.73 9.60
N LEU A 126 8.25 2.44 8.88
CA LEU A 126 7.51 3.61 9.34
C LEU A 126 6.02 3.30 9.31
N THR A 127 5.24 3.99 10.13
CA THR A 127 3.79 3.83 10.15
C THR A 127 3.08 5.09 10.61
N ASN A 128 1.77 5.17 10.34
CA ASN A 128 0.93 6.34 10.58
C ASN A 128 0.32 6.42 11.98
N SER A 129 0.38 5.36 12.79
CA SER A 129 -0.29 5.36 14.10
C SER A 129 0.26 4.27 15.02
N PHE A 130 0.04 4.43 16.33
CA PHE A 130 0.36 3.41 17.33
C PHE A 130 -0.47 2.13 17.17
N GLU A 131 -1.70 2.24 16.67
CA GLU A 131 -2.53 1.09 16.34
C GLU A 131 -1.88 0.24 15.25
N THR A 132 -1.37 0.87 14.18
CA THR A 132 -0.65 0.16 13.12
C THR A 132 0.70 -0.37 13.60
N LEU A 133 1.40 0.36 14.47
CA LEU A 133 2.61 -0.13 15.12
C LEU A 133 2.37 -1.44 15.88
N ALA A 134 1.29 -1.51 16.67
CA ALA A 134 0.91 -2.72 17.40
C ALA A 134 0.62 -3.90 16.45
N ARG A 135 -0.02 -3.63 15.30
CA ARG A 135 -0.27 -4.64 14.26
C ARG A 135 1.02 -5.11 13.58
N ILE A 136 1.94 -4.21 13.24
CA ILE A 136 3.25 -4.53 12.66
C ILE A 136 4.02 -5.43 13.63
N LYS A 137 4.07 -5.07 14.90
CA LYS A 137 4.72 -5.88 15.94
C LYS A 137 4.09 -7.26 16.07
N LYS A 138 2.76 -7.34 16.07
CA LYS A 138 2.03 -8.60 16.19
C LYS A 138 2.18 -9.51 14.99
N PHE A 139 2.06 -8.97 13.76
CA PHE A 139 1.99 -9.79 12.54
C PHE A 139 3.34 -10.01 11.88
N TYR A 140 4.27 -9.06 12.00
CA TYR A 140 5.58 -9.13 11.36
C TYR A 140 6.73 -9.34 12.35
N GLY A 141 6.49 -9.20 13.66
CA GLY A 141 7.53 -9.31 14.68
C GLY A 141 8.59 -8.21 14.58
N ARG A 142 8.27 -7.06 13.91
CA ARG A 142 9.21 -5.97 13.66
C ARG A 142 8.83 -4.72 14.42
N GLU A 143 9.84 -3.93 14.78
CA GLU A 143 9.65 -2.56 15.28
C GLU A 143 9.46 -1.59 14.10
N ALA A 144 8.70 -0.53 14.32
CA ALA A 144 8.50 0.56 13.38
C ALA A 144 8.46 1.90 14.10
N LYS A 145 8.77 3.00 13.40
CA LYS A 145 8.65 4.36 13.94
C LYS A 145 7.33 4.99 13.48
N VAL A 146 6.59 5.58 14.42
CA VAL A 146 5.35 6.30 14.08
C VAL A 146 5.71 7.70 13.55
N ILE A 147 5.23 7.99 12.35
CA ILE A 147 5.27 9.32 11.73
C ILE A 147 3.84 9.61 11.25
N TYR A 148 3.19 10.56 11.90
CA TYR A 148 1.83 10.94 11.52
C TYR A 148 1.79 11.61 10.15
N PRO A 149 0.77 11.33 9.32
CA PRO A 149 0.58 12.06 8.07
C PRO A 149 0.31 13.55 8.35
N PRO A 150 0.78 14.46 7.48
CA PRO A 150 0.49 15.87 7.62
C PRO A 150 -1.02 16.12 7.46
N VAL A 151 -1.55 17.06 8.24
CA VAL A 151 -2.94 17.52 8.15
C VAL A 151 -2.94 18.94 7.62
N GLU A 152 -3.60 19.16 6.49
CA GLU A 152 -3.83 20.48 5.95
C GLU A 152 -5.02 21.12 6.68
N LEU A 153 -4.75 22.10 7.54
CA LEU A 153 -5.80 22.87 8.22
C LEU A 153 -6.26 23.98 7.25
N SER A 154 -7.36 23.74 6.53
CA SER A 154 -8.07 24.84 5.89
C SER A 154 -8.76 25.66 6.97
N TYR A 155 -8.20 26.84 7.30
CA TYR A 155 -8.87 27.84 8.10
C TYR A 155 -10.06 28.38 7.29
N ASN A 156 -11.22 27.78 7.44
CA ASN A 156 -12.47 28.43 7.10
C ASN A 156 -12.70 29.51 8.16
N ASN A 157 -12.38 30.75 7.81
CA ASN A 157 -12.66 31.90 8.66
C ASN A 157 -14.19 31.98 8.82
N PRO A 158 -14.79 31.80 10.01
CA PRO A 158 -16.24 31.82 10.18
C PRO A 158 -16.83 33.24 10.10
N GLU A 159 -16.03 34.28 9.83
CA GLU A 159 -16.46 35.67 9.84
C GLU A 159 -17.12 36.20 8.56
N THR A 160 -17.27 35.35 7.51
CA THR A 160 -17.89 35.82 6.24
C THR A 160 -19.32 35.34 5.98
N SER A 161 -20.02 34.76 6.97
CA SER A 161 -21.40 34.28 6.79
C SER A 161 -22.49 35.07 7.55
N SER A 162 -22.21 36.29 7.98
CA SER A 162 -23.19 37.11 8.72
C SER A 162 -23.54 38.48 8.09
N GLU A 163 -23.47 38.61 6.76
CA GLU A 163 -24.08 39.73 6.08
C GLU A 163 -24.81 39.22 4.84
N GLU A 164 -26.08 38.86 5.01
CA GLU A 164 -27.17 39.05 4.07
C GLU A 164 -28.43 38.40 4.61
N LYS A 165 -29.27 39.19 5.29
CA LYS A 165 -30.73 39.16 5.23
C LYS A 165 -31.31 40.17 6.22
N ILE A 166 -31.50 41.36 5.77
CA ILE A 166 -32.63 42.23 6.14
C ILE A 166 -33.43 42.50 4.88
#